data_c9ee55619f3bc41771fdb78d464f32e5
#
_entry.id   c9ee55619f3bc41771fdb78d464f32e5
#
_cell.length_a   1.000
_cell.length_b   1.000
_cell.length_c   1.000
_cell.angle_alpha   90.00
_cell.angle_beta   90.00
_cell.angle_gamma   90.00
#
_symmetry.space_group_name_H-M   'P 1'
#
loop_
_entity.id
_entity.type
_entity.pdbx_description
1 polymer ?
#
loop_
_entity_poly.entity_id
_entity_poly.type
_entity_poly.pdbx_seq_one_letter_code
_entity_poly.pdbx_strand_id
1 'polypeptide(L)'
;MKNYKILRFLKNRRAIRRGCCLALVLSLVLLSACTAETGSGSPVSPSAATPAVTVTQKPTATPEPTTYKFIGKAVCTADEFVNIRAGAGMDTDKVGKLPAGKTANVIGYDGMWVHISYGGLVGWVRSDYLGSGDDSDGGGDDDSDAPLTVPTGSWAAILVNPSHLLPDDFSVSVAYFEGGQVDKRILAISKRMFADAKEDGVTLRLVDAYRSYARQNALYQKKVNSYIAKGYSRKAAEKEAATITARPNTSEHQTGLALDIVTPSYTSRDKGFARTEAFRWLDAHAQDYGFTMRYKADKVSIAKVIYEPWHWRFVGVKAAKAMKRSGQCYEEYLGEVD
;
A
#
# COMPACT_ATOMS: atom_id res chain seq x y z
N MET A 1 -20.51 3.11 -51.46
CA MET A 1 -21.47 4.09 -50.90
C MET A 1 -22.39 3.37 -49.94
N LYS A 2 -22.19 3.50 -48.65
CA LYS A 2 -23.19 3.28 -47.58
C LYS A 2 -22.63 3.87 -46.30
N ASN A 3 -23.16 5.03 -45.92
CA ASN A 3 -22.88 5.79 -44.73
C ASN A 3 -23.43 5.08 -43.49
N TYR A 4 -22.62 4.88 -42.45
CA TYR A 4 -23.10 4.56 -41.12
C TYR A 4 -22.93 5.79 -40.24
N LYS A 5 -24.05 6.34 -39.82
CA LYS A 5 -24.19 7.42 -38.84
C LYS A 5 -23.80 6.93 -37.46
N ILE A 6 -22.85 7.62 -36.83
CA ILE A 6 -22.50 7.47 -35.42
C ILE A 6 -23.53 8.27 -34.61
N LEU A 7 -24.38 7.57 -33.85
CA LEU A 7 -25.25 8.19 -32.84
C LEU A 7 -24.42 8.41 -31.53
N ARG A 8 -24.20 9.67 -31.23
CA ARG A 8 -23.77 10.12 -29.92
C ARG A 8 -24.94 10.01 -28.92
N PHE A 9 -24.83 9.16 -27.91
CA PHE A 9 -25.70 9.21 -26.73
C PHE A 9 -24.98 9.98 -25.62
N LEU A 10 -25.33 11.25 -25.50
CA LEU A 10 -25.12 12.04 -24.29
C LEU A 10 -26.20 11.64 -23.28
N LYS A 11 -25.88 10.98 -22.19
CA LYS A 11 -26.78 10.79 -21.07
C LYS A 11 -26.45 11.77 -19.94
N ASN A 12 -27.29 12.76 -19.88
CA ASN A 12 -27.51 13.72 -18.81
C ASN A 12 -27.67 13.02 -17.44
N ARG A 13 -26.83 13.32 -16.46
CA ARG A 13 -27.08 13.02 -15.04
C ARG A 13 -27.36 14.34 -14.31
N ARG A 14 -28.62 14.63 -14.06
CA ARG A 14 -29.02 15.55 -12.98
C ARG A 14 -30.27 15.04 -12.28
N ALA A 15 -30.13 14.91 -10.97
CA ALA A 15 -31.13 15.11 -9.93
C ALA A 15 -32.30 14.12 -9.78
N ILE A 16 -32.25 13.33 -8.70
CA ILE A 16 -33.43 13.14 -7.85
C ILE A 16 -32.97 13.22 -6.39
N ARG A 17 -33.28 14.33 -5.77
CA ARG A 17 -33.36 14.48 -4.30
C ARG A 17 -34.83 14.64 -3.94
N ARG A 18 -35.21 14.03 -2.83
CA ARG A 18 -36.37 14.28 -1.93
C ARG A 18 -37.37 13.15 -1.84
N GLY A 19 -37.46 12.63 -0.63
CA GLY A 19 -38.56 11.82 -0.14
C GLY A 19 -38.37 11.54 1.36
N CYS A 20 -38.91 12.42 2.14
CA CYS A 20 -39.09 12.39 3.60
C CYS A 20 -39.82 11.13 4.05
N CYS A 21 -39.45 10.51 5.18
CA CYS A 21 -40.37 9.93 6.12
C CYS A 21 -39.83 10.02 7.55
N LEU A 22 -40.51 10.87 8.31
CA LEU A 22 -40.47 10.95 9.76
C LEU A 22 -41.09 9.68 10.36
N ALA A 23 -40.44 9.08 11.33
CA ALA A 23 -41.08 8.23 12.32
C ALA A 23 -40.54 8.57 13.71
N LEU A 24 -41.36 9.29 14.45
CA LEU A 24 -41.25 9.56 15.88
C LEU A 24 -41.55 8.25 16.64
N VAL A 25 -40.70 7.85 17.59
CA VAL A 25 -41.10 6.99 18.70
C VAL A 25 -40.53 7.59 19.99
N LEU A 26 -41.48 8.02 20.79
CA LEU A 26 -41.41 8.51 22.16
C LEU A 26 -41.49 7.32 23.13
N SER A 27 -40.62 7.24 24.12
CA SER A 27 -40.80 6.51 25.40
C SER A 27 -39.52 6.57 26.20
N LEU A 28 -39.45 6.82 27.38
CA LEU A 28 -40.14 7.04 28.63
C LEU A 28 -39.03 7.20 29.69
N VAL A 29 -39.12 8.26 30.43
CA VAL A 29 -38.29 8.57 31.60
C VAL A 29 -38.70 7.62 32.74
N LEU A 30 -37.73 7.04 33.44
CA LEU A 30 -37.92 6.56 34.81
C LEU A 30 -36.85 7.16 35.71
N LEU A 31 -37.30 8.10 36.53
CA LEU A 31 -36.65 8.56 37.77
C LEU A 31 -36.64 7.43 38.80
N SER A 32 -35.51 7.24 39.45
CA SER A 32 -35.48 6.65 40.80
C SER A 32 -34.55 7.50 41.66
N ALA A 33 -35.17 8.17 42.60
CA ALA A 33 -34.56 8.83 43.73
C ALA A 33 -34.50 7.87 44.92
N CYS A 34 -33.46 7.96 45.72
CA CYS A 34 -33.38 7.63 47.16
C CYS A 34 -31.89 7.67 47.53
N THR A 35 -31.40 8.15 48.61
CA THR A 35 -31.81 8.88 49.84
C THR A 35 -30.50 9.28 50.52
N ALA A 36 -30.50 10.42 51.14
CA ALA A 36 -29.38 10.94 51.94
C ALA A 36 -29.28 10.18 53.27
N GLU A 37 -28.09 9.87 53.72
CA GLU A 37 -27.77 9.68 55.13
C GLU A 37 -26.67 10.63 55.58
N THR A 38 -27.01 11.37 56.62
CA THR A 38 -26.21 12.31 57.36
C THR A 38 -25.35 11.56 58.36
N GLY A 39 -24.05 11.79 58.32
CA GLY A 39 -23.08 11.34 59.35
C GLY A 39 -22.21 12.49 59.82
N SER A 40 -22.48 12.95 60.99
CA SER A 40 -21.76 13.97 61.78
C SER A 40 -20.37 13.46 62.20
N GLY A 41 -19.33 14.31 62.09
CA GLY A 41 -18.02 14.02 62.65
C GLY A 41 -17.13 15.28 62.68
N SER A 42 -16.87 15.72 63.84
CA SER A 42 -16.14 16.94 64.30
C SER A 42 -14.70 17.09 63.79
N PRO A 43 -14.13 18.26 64.02
CA PRO A 43 -12.93 18.74 63.31
C PRO A 43 -11.63 18.31 63.99
N VAL A 44 -10.62 18.04 63.17
CA VAL A 44 -9.22 17.85 63.64
C VAL A 44 -8.38 18.98 63.08
N SER A 45 -7.69 19.64 63.99
CA SER A 45 -6.76 20.76 63.83
C SER A 45 -5.53 20.46 62.95
N PRO A 46 -4.87 21.49 62.43
CA PRO A 46 -3.81 21.38 61.42
C PRO A 46 -2.48 20.99 62.03
N SER A 47 -1.78 20.03 61.41
CA SER A 47 -0.40 19.71 61.74
C SER A 47 0.52 20.01 60.57
N ALA A 48 1.51 20.84 60.88
CA ALA A 48 2.87 20.94 60.34
C ALA A 48 3.11 20.96 58.81
N ALA A 49 3.59 22.10 58.39
CA ALA A 49 4.25 22.33 57.12
C ALA A 49 5.48 21.40 56.91
N THR A 50 5.43 20.64 55.85
CA THR A 50 6.61 19.91 55.31
C THR A 50 7.42 20.86 54.41
N PRO A 51 8.73 20.92 54.47
CA PRO A 51 9.51 21.87 53.65
C PRO A 51 9.45 21.46 52.18
N ALA A 52 9.26 22.47 51.31
CA ALA A 52 9.31 22.33 49.86
C ALA A 52 10.69 21.77 49.43
N VAL A 53 10.68 20.57 48.87
CA VAL A 53 11.82 20.03 48.14
C VAL A 53 11.94 20.78 46.82
N THR A 54 12.91 21.68 46.74
CA THR A 54 13.29 22.30 45.45
C THR A 54 13.94 21.22 44.60
N VAL A 55 13.16 20.65 43.68
CA VAL A 55 13.71 19.78 42.65
C VAL A 55 14.48 20.66 41.68
N THR A 56 15.79 20.69 41.82
CA THR A 56 16.67 21.27 40.80
C THR A 56 16.54 20.42 39.54
N GLN A 57 15.83 20.92 38.57
CA GLN A 57 15.78 20.27 37.22
C GLN A 57 17.21 20.29 36.68
N LYS A 58 17.80 19.09 36.57
CA LYS A 58 19.01 18.87 35.78
C LYS A 58 18.75 19.39 34.37
N PRO A 59 19.64 20.21 33.74
CA PRO A 59 19.44 20.66 32.37
C PRO A 59 19.22 19.46 31.47
N THR A 60 18.09 19.44 30.83
CA THR A 60 17.75 18.44 29.79
C THR A 60 18.81 18.55 28.70
N ALA A 61 19.59 17.50 28.52
CA ALA A 61 20.59 17.41 27.46
C ALA A 61 19.90 17.76 26.13
N THR A 62 20.47 18.68 25.39
CA THR A 62 20.06 18.98 24.02
C THR A 62 20.07 17.64 23.27
N PRO A 63 18.96 17.21 22.64
CA PRO A 63 18.94 15.94 21.92
C PRO A 63 20.00 15.99 20.84
N GLU A 64 20.86 14.98 20.81
CA GLU A 64 21.81 14.80 19.70
C GLU A 64 21.05 14.79 18.38
N PRO A 65 21.60 15.35 17.29
CA PRO A 65 20.93 15.37 16.00
C PRO A 65 20.67 13.92 15.55
N THR A 66 19.41 13.54 15.52
CA THR A 66 18.99 12.22 15.05
C THR A 66 19.31 12.13 13.55
N THR A 67 20.27 11.31 13.18
CA THR A 67 20.64 11.08 11.79
C THR A 67 19.57 10.17 11.17
N TYR A 68 18.67 10.73 10.39
CA TYR A 68 17.67 9.96 9.67
C TYR A 68 18.25 9.36 8.38
N LYS A 69 18.00 8.07 8.15
CA LYS A 69 18.34 7.45 6.86
C LYS A 69 17.37 7.98 5.79
N PHE A 70 17.92 8.64 4.80
CA PHE A 70 17.18 9.11 3.64
C PHE A 70 16.76 7.92 2.75
N ILE A 71 15.48 7.85 2.38
CA ILE A 71 14.92 6.74 1.59
C ILE A 71 14.22 7.20 0.30
N GLY A 72 14.13 8.51 0.04
CA GLY A 72 13.56 9.07 -1.18
C GLY A 72 13.13 10.52 -1.03
N LYS A 73 12.47 11.04 -2.07
CA LYS A 73 11.86 12.37 -2.09
C LYS A 73 10.38 12.25 -2.41
N ALA A 74 9.57 13.17 -1.89
CA ALA A 74 8.15 13.30 -2.21
C ALA A 74 7.78 14.75 -2.45
N VAL A 75 6.97 15.03 -3.47
CA VAL A 75 6.46 16.36 -3.79
C VAL A 75 5.04 16.53 -3.27
N CYS A 76 4.70 17.69 -2.72
CA CYS A 76 3.33 18.02 -2.31
C CYS A 76 2.44 18.21 -3.55
N THR A 77 1.38 17.42 -3.66
CA THR A 77 0.38 17.48 -4.74
C THR A 77 -0.94 18.13 -4.31
N ALA A 78 -1.01 18.64 -3.08
CA ALA A 78 -2.17 19.42 -2.61
C ALA A 78 -2.22 20.78 -3.34
N ASP A 79 -3.41 21.40 -3.41
CA ASP A 79 -3.61 22.68 -4.11
C ASP A 79 -2.84 23.86 -3.48
N GLU A 80 -2.70 23.88 -2.15
CA GLU A 80 -1.98 24.95 -1.44
C GLU A 80 -0.84 24.40 -0.58
N PHE A 81 -1.13 23.48 0.31
CA PHE A 81 -0.18 22.83 1.22
C PHE A 81 -0.79 21.59 1.87
N VAL A 82 0.07 20.75 2.42
CA VAL A 82 -0.33 19.68 3.34
C VAL A 82 0.27 19.93 4.73
N ASN A 83 -0.48 19.62 5.80
CA ASN A 83 0.04 19.74 7.15
C ASN A 83 1.07 18.64 7.44
N ILE A 84 2.21 19.06 8.01
CA ILE A 84 3.19 18.16 8.65
C ILE A 84 2.74 17.98 10.09
N ARG A 85 2.65 16.75 10.57
CA ARG A 85 2.16 16.38 11.90
C ARG A 85 3.25 15.75 12.76
N ALA A 86 3.10 15.81 14.07
CA ALA A 86 4.04 15.23 15.03
C ALA A 86 4.03 13.69 15.00
N GLY A 87 2.93 13.07 14.58
CA GLY A 87 2.75 11.63 14.52
C GLY A 87 1.93 11.18 13.31
N ALA A 88 1.91 9.90 13.05
CA ALA A 88 1.18 9.24 11.95
C ALA A 88 -0.32 9.12 12.28
N GLY A 89 -1.02 10.24 12.47
CA GLY A 89 -2.44 10.28 12.83
C GLY A 89 -3.08 11.64 12.60
N MET A 90 -4.40 11.66 12.32
CA MET A 90 -5.16 12.91 12.13
C MET A 90 -5.37 13.67 13.44
N ASP A 91 -5.27 13.00 14.55
CA ASP A 91 -5.41 13.47 15.94
C ASP A 91 -4.11 14.03 16.52
N THR A 92 -2.98 13.92 15.81
CA THR A 92 -1.69 14.43 16.25
C THR A 92 -1.52 15.91 15.90
N ASP A 93 -0.68 16.62 16.67
CA ASP A 93 -0.40 18.04 16.49
C ASP A 93 0.16 18.38 15.10
N LYS A 94 -0.21 19.53 14.59
CA LYS A 94 0.35 20.10 13.37
C LYS A 94 1.65 20.83 13.72
N VAL A 95 2.78 20.34 13.24
CA VAL A 95 4.10 20.94 13.52
C VAL A 95 4.61 21.83 12.38
N GLY A 96 3.97 21.77 11.21
CA GLY A 96 4.35 22.60 10.07
C GLY A 96 3.47 22.36 8.84
N LYS A 97 3.93 22.90 7.71
CA LYS A 97 3.28 22.77 6.40
C LYS A 97 4.30 22.42 5.34
N LEU A 98 3.93 21.54 4.41
CA LEU A 98 4.63 21.34 3.15
C LEU A 98 3.82 22.00 2.04
N PRO A 99 4.29 23.12 1.45
CA PRO A 99 3.55 23.83 0.42
C PRO A 99 3.40 23.02 -0.88
N ALA A 100 2.39 23.37 -1.67
CA ALA A 100 2.15 22.79 -3.00
C ALA A 100 3.41 22.83 -3.88
N GLY A 101 3.69 21.76 -4.59
CA GLY A 101 4.85 21.63 -5.47
C GLY A 101 6.21 21.58 -4.78
N LYS A 102 6.29 21.68 -3.44
CA LYS A 102 7.57 21.56 -2.72
C LYS A 102 7.91 20.11 -2.43
N THR A 103 9.20 19.80 -2.59
CA THR A 103 9.78 18.48 -2.37
C THR A 103 10.30 18.35 -0.95
N ALA A 104 9.96 17.26 -0.28
CA ALA A 104 10.47 16.88 1.03
C ALA A 104 11.30 15.58 0.93
N ASN A 105 12.26 15.40 1.82
CA ASN A 105 12.99 14.15 1.97
C ASN A 105 12.13 13.14 2.72
N VAL A 106 12.01 11.93 2.21
CA VAL A 106 11.30 10.82 2.86
C VAL A 106 12.29 10.03 3.72
N ILE A 107 11.92 9.80 4.97
CA ILE A 107 12.74 9.13 5.98
C ILE A 107 12.02 7.95 6.64
N GLY A 108 10.74 7.69 6.30
CA GLY A 108 9.97 6.56 6.82
C GLY A 108 8.53 6.54 6.34
N TYR A 109 7.82 5.48 6.75
CA TYR A 109 6.40 5.29 6.47
C TYR A 109 5.70 4.64 7.65
N ASP A 110 4.43 4.99 7.88
CA ASP A 110 3.52 4.29 8.78
C ASP A 110 2.09 4.33 8.22
N GLY A 111 1.67 3.24 7.60
CA GLY A 111 0.36 3.15 6.93
C GLY A 111 0.21 4.18 5.80
N MET A 112 -0.79 5.06 5.93
CA MET A 112 -1.04 6.17 5.00
C MET A 112 -0.18 7.41 5.27
N TRP A 113 0.77 7.33 6.19
CA TRP A 113 1.61 8.44 6.60
C TRP A 113 3.03 8.27 6.12
N VAL A 114 3.58 9.33 5.57
CA VAL A 114 4.96 9.41 5.12
C VAL A 114 5.71 10.28 6.10
N HIS A 115 6.77 9.74 6.70
CA HIS A 115 7.68 10.48 7.57
C HIS A 115 8.63 11.27 6.70
N ILE A 116 8.59 12.58 6.81
CA ILE A 116 9.36 13.49 5.96
C ILE A 116 10.25 14.42 6.77
N SER A 117 11.30 14.93 6.10
CA SER A 117 12.08 16.06 6.54
C SER A 117 11.99 17.18 5.49
N TYR A 118 11.54 18.37 5.91
CA TYR A 118 11.37 19.54 5.07
C TYR A 118 11.68 20.81 5.83
N GLY A 119 12.60 21.65 5.31
CA GLY A 119 12.92 22.93 5.91
C GLY A 119 13.38 22.89 7.37
N GLY A 120 14.06 21.82 7.78
CA GLY A 120 14.47 21.59 9.17
C GLY A 120 13.39 20.99 10.07
N LEU A 121 12.16 20.84 9.58
CA LEU A 121 11.08 20.15 10.27
C LEU A 121 11.08 18.67 9.92
N VAL A 122 10.81 17.85 10.93
CA VAL A 122 10.59 16.40 10.78
C VAL A 122 9.18 16.09 11.26
N GLY A 123 8.43 15.29 10.49
CA GLY A 123 7.08 14.93 10.85
C GLY A 123 6.37 14.10 9.76
N TRP A 124 5.08 13.94 9.92
CA TRP A 124 4.27 13.02 9.15
C TRP A 124 3.28 13.75 8.24
N VAL A 125 3.20 13.31 7.00
CA VAL A 125 2.27 13.82 5.98
C VAL A 125 1.50 12.65 5.39
N ARG A 126 0.22 12.86 5.10
CA ARG A 126 -0.59 11.82 4.43
C ARG A 126 -0.11 11.60 3.01
N SER A 127 0.03 10.34 2.64
CA SER A 127 0.57 9.92 1.34
C SER A 127 -0.30 10.31 0.14
N ASP A 128 -1.61 10.50 0.33
CA ASP A 128 -2.54 10.96 -0.71
C ASP A 128 -2.32 12.42 -1.15
N TYR A 129 -1.53 13.18 -0.40
CA TYR A 129 -1.11 14.54 -0.77
C TYR A 129 0.35 14.61 -1.27
N LEU A 130 0.95 13.45 -1.55
CA LEU A 130 2.34 13.38 -1.98
C LEU A 130 2.48 12.60 -3.30
N GLY A 131 3.21 13.19 -4.23
CA GLY A 131 3.69 12.55 -5.45
C GLY A 131 5.18 12.18 -5.35
N SER A 132 5.73 11.49 -6.35
CA SER A 132 7.17 11.24 -6.44
C SER A 132 7.92 12.56 -6.64
N GLY A 133 8.87 12.86 -5.77
CA GLY A 133 9.75 14.02 -5.91
C GLY A 133 10.99 13.66 -6.70
N ASP A 134 10.92 13.75 -8.03
CA ASP A 134 12.12 13.75 -8.86
C ASP A 134 12.67 15.18 -8.96
N ASP A 135 14.00 15.33 -9.00
CA ASP A 135 14.68 16.60 -9.21
C ASP A 135 14.49 17.08 -10.67
N SER A 136 13.30 17.60 -10.99
CA SER A 136 13.11 18.39 -12.20
C SER A 136 12.10 19.49 -11.90
N ASP A 137 12.65 20.66 -11.55
CA ASP A 137 11.97 21.93 -11.66
C ASP A 137 11.75 22.20 -13.17
N GLY A 138 10.48 22.37 -13.56
CA GLY A 138 10.17 22.77 -14.93
C GLY A 138 8.93 22.08 -15.48
N GLY A 139 7.82 22.84 -15.55
CA GLY A 139 6.67 22.44 -16.33
C GLY A 139 7.04 22.34 -17.81
N GLY A 140 6.59 21.29 -18.44
CA GLY A 140 6.71 21.03 -19.87
C GLY A 140 6.12 19.67 -20.17
N ASP A 141 5.09 19.64 -21.00
CA ASP A 141 4.67 18.46 -21.72
C ASP A 141 5.86 18.01 -22.57
N ASP A 142 6.66 17.07 -22.05
CA ASP A 142 7.73 16.46 -22.82
C ASP A 142 7.40 14.98 -23.02
N ASP A 143 6.97 14.72 -24.24
CA ASP A 143 6.79 13.41 -24.87
C ASP A 143 8.17 12.87 -25.27
N SER A 144 9.07 12.73 -24.30
CA SER A 144 10.38 12.15 -24.53
C SER A 144 10.38 10.67 -24.18
N ASP A 145 10.71 9.84 -25.16
CA ASP A 145 10.93 8.38 -25.12
C ASP A 145 12.12 7.93 -24.23
N ALA A 146 12.49 8.69 -23.24
CA ALA A 146 13.53 8.29 -22.29
C ALA A 146 12.96 7.24 -21.31
N PRO A 147 13.66 6.13 -21.05
CA PRO A 147 13.22 5.12 -20.09
C PRO A 147 13.04 5.77 -18.71
N LEU A 148 11.79 5.80 -18.22
CA LEU A 148 11.45 6.30 -16.89
C LEU A 148 11.97 5.33 -15.85
N THR A 149 13.21 5.49 -15.42
CA THR A 149 13.81 4.67 -14.36
C THR A 149 13.11 4.93 -13.03
N VAL A 150 12.72 3.85 -12.33
CA VAL A 150 12.39 3.93 -10.89
C VAL A 150 13.67 4.37 -10.19
N PRO A 151 13.66 5.39 -9.31
CA PRO A 151 14.86 5.73 -8.57
C PRO A 151 15.36 4.50 -7.82
N THR A 152 16.58 4.06 -8.10
CA THR A 152 17.24 3.01 -7.35
C THR A 152 17.25 3.39 -5.87
N GLY A 153 16.56 2.62 -5.03
CA GLY A 153 16.37 2.91 -3.60
C GLY A 153 14.93 3.20 -3.15
N SER A 154 13.96 3.29 -4.08
CA SER A 154 12.55 3.31 -3.68
C SER A 154 12.18 1.96 -3.03
N TRP A 155 11.47 2.02 -1.87
CA TRP A 155 10.98 0.81 -1.20
C TRP A 155 10.06 -0.06 -2.08
N ALA A 156 9.38 0.55 -3.05
CA ALA A 156 8.52 -0.15 -4.00
C ALA A 156 9.33 -0.76 -5.17
N ALA A 157 10.57 -0.30 -5.38
CA ALA A 157 11.41 -0.72 -6.50
C ALA A 157 12.23 -2.00 -6.23
N ILE A 158 12.00 -2.64 -5.09
CA ILE A 158 12.71 -3.89 -4.77
C ILE A 158 12.36 -4.98 -5.78
N LEU A 159 13.34 -5.41 -6.58
CA LEU A 159 13.22 -6.58 -7.45
C LEU A 159 13.43 -7.84 -6.64
N VAL A 160 12.53 -8.80 -6.80
CA VAL A 160 12.62 -10.11 -6.15
C VAL A 160 12.32 -11.18 -7.19
N ASN A 161 13.30 -12.01 -7.48
CA ASN A 161 13.21 -13.13 -8.41
C ASN A 161 14.34 -14.13 -8.10
N PRO A 162 14.53 -15.22 -8.87
CA PRO A 162 15.57 -16.20 -8.61
C PRO A 162 17.01 -15.64 -8.62
N SER A 163 17.26 -14.51 -9.27
CA SER A 163 18.58 -13.84 -9.34
C SER A 163 18.74 -12.71 -8.32
N HIS A 164 17.62 -12.20 -7.78
CA HIS A 164 17.57 -11.09 -6.82
C HIS A 164 16.84 -11.55 -5.55
N LEU A 165 17.62 -12.02 -4.60
CA LEU A 165 17.09 -12.55 -3.33
C LEU A 165 16.85 -11.43 -2.33
N LEU A 166 15.76 -11.58 -1.56
CA LEU A 166 15.58 -10.78 -0.35
C LEU A 166 16.70 -11.10 0.67
N PRO A 167 17.23 -10.10 1.40
CA PRO A 167 18.12 -10.34 2.51
C PRO A 167 17.50 -11.27 3.57
N ASP A 168 18.31 -12.04 4.29
CA ASP A 168 17.82 -12.99 5.31
C ASP A 168 17.12 -12.28 6.46
N ASP A 169 17.48 -11.04 6.76
CA ASP A 169 16.89 -10.16 7.77
C ASP A 169 15.75 -9.28 7.21
N PHE A 170 15.31 -9.50 5.97
CA PHE A 170 14.24 -8.73 5.37
C PHE A 170 12.97 -8.82 6.20
N SER A 171 12.44 -7.67 6.55
CA SER A 171 11.19 -7.55 7.29
C SER A 171 10.29 -6.47 6.70
N VAL A 172 9.00 -6.64 6.86
CA VAL A 172 7.98 -5.70 6.41
C VAL A 172 6.86 -5.58 7.43
N SER A 173 6.43 -4.35 7.70
CA SER A 173 5.23 -4.11 8.52
C SER A 173 3.98 -4.37 7.68
N VAL A 174 3.16 -5.31 8.12
CA VAL A 174 1.95 -5.71 7.40
C VAL A 174 0.67 -5.25 8.09
N ALA A 175 -0.41 -5.12 7.31
CA ALA A 175 -1.75 -4.82 7.78
C ALA A 175 -2.77 -5.75 7.11
N TYR A 176 -3.89 -5.99 7.80
CA TYR A 176 -4.98 -6.82 7.30
C TYR A 176 -5.71 -6.16 6.14
N PHE A 177 -5.95 -6.94 5.09
CA PHE A 177 -6.70 -6.55 3.90
C PHE A 177 -7.38 -7.77 3.27
N GLU A 178 -8.73 -7.76 3.13
CA GLU A 178 -9.52 -8.77 2.40
C GLU A 178 -9.18 -10.24 2.75
N GLY A 179 -8.95 -10.52 4.04
CA GLY A 179 -8.61 -11.87 4.52
C GLY A 179 -7.14 -12.26 4.38
N GLY A 180 -6.30 -11.40 3.79
CA GLY A 180 -4.85 -11.52 3.72
C GLY A 180 -4.13 -10.43 4.51
N GLN A 181 -2.85 -10.28 4.25
CA GLN A 181 -2.02 -9.19 4.79
C GLN A 181 -1.23 -8.55 3.64
N VAL A 182 -1.06 -7.24 3.68
CA VAL A 182 -0.27 -6.47 2.72
C VAL A 182 0.72 -5.58 3.47
N ASP A 183 1.75 -5.11 2.80
CA ASP A 183 2.57 -4.04 3.34
C ASP A 183 1.67 -2.86 3.74
N LYS A 184 1.85 -2.33 4.96
CA LYS A 184 1.02 -1.22 5.48
C LYS A 184 0.98 -0.02 4.54
N ARG A 185 2.07 0.22 3.80
CA ARG A 185 2.23 1.35 2.88
C ARG A 185 1.28 1.29 1.68
N ILE A 186 0.88 0.09 1.26
CA ILE A 186 -0.06 -0.10 0.14
C ILE A 186 -1.51 -0.36 0.56
N LEU A 187 -1.79 -0.44 1.87
CA LEU A 187 -3.12 -0.79 2.37
C LEU A 187 -4.22 0.13 1.82
N ALA A 188 -4.00 1.45 1.91
CA ALA A 188 -5.01 2.43 1.50
C ALA A 188 -5.29 2.38 0.00
N ILE A 189 -4.24 2.30 -0.81
CA ILE A 189 -4.39 2.26 -2.27
C ILE A 189 -5.00 0.93 -2.74
N SER A 190 -4.67 -0.18 -2.06
CA SER A 190 -5.30 -1.48 -2.33
C SER A 190 -6.80 -1.46 -2.02
N LYS A 191 -7.20 -0.88 -0.87
CA LYS A 191 -8.61 -0.69 -0.51
C LYS A 191 -9.35 0.14 -1.55
N ARG A 192 -8.73 1.23 -2.01
CA ARG A 192 -9.31 2.10 -3.03
C ARG A 192 -9.51 1.36 -4.35
N MET A 193 -8.50 0.63 -4.83
CA MET A 193 -8.61 -0.17 -6.06
C MET A 193 -9.79 -1.15 -6.01
N PHE A 194 -9.97 -1.85 -4.89
CA PHE A 194 -11.09 -2.80 -4.72
C PHE A 194 -12.44 -2.10 -4.61
N ALA A 195 -12.51 -0.93 -3.99
CA ALA A 195 -13.73 -0.13 -3.87
C ALA A 195 -14.16 0.43 -5.24
N ASP A 196 -13.24 1.02 -5.99
CA ASP A 196 -13.52 1.61 -7.31
C ASP A 196 -13.92 0.52 -8.32
N ALA A 197 -13.27 -0.66 -8.28
CA ALA A 197 -13.70 -1.83 -9.06
C ALA A 197 -15.15 -2.23 -8.74
N LYS A 198 -15.50 -2.23 -7.46
CA LYS A 198 -16.87 -2.56 -7.02
C LYS A 198 -17.89 -1.50 -7.47
N GLU A 199 -17.53 -0.23 -7.46
CA GLU A 199 -18.37 0.86 -8.00
C GLU A 199 -18.61 0.71 -9.50
N ASP A 200 -17.61 0.19 -10.22
CA ASP A 200 -17.72 -0.15 -11.65
C ASP A 200 -18.46 -1.50 -11.90
N GLY A 201 -18.98 -2.14 -10.85
CA GLY A 201 -19.73 -3.39 -10.93
C GLY A 201 -18.85 -4.65 -10.95
N VAL A 202 -17.54 -4.52 -10.78
CA VAL A 202 -16.57 -5.61 -10.81
C VAL A 202 -16.15 -6.01 -9.40
N THR A 203 -16.40 -7.25 -9.00
CA THR A 203 -16.00 -7.75 -7.67
C THR A 203 -14.63 -8.40 -7.76
N LEU A 204 -13.63 -7.77 -7.13
CA LEU A 204 -12.31 -8.34 -6.91
C LEU A 204 -12.29 -9.17 -5.62
N ARG A 205 -11.52 -10.23 -5.59
CA ARG A 205 -11.29 -11.08 -4.42
C ARG A 205 -9.80 -11.34 -4.24
N LEU A 206 -9.25 -10.95 -3.10
CA LEU A 206 -7.90 -11.32 -2.71
C LEU A 206 -7.87 -12.80 -2.29
N VAL A 207 -6.92 -13.57 -2.83
CA VAL A 207 -6.75 -14.99 -2.47
C VAL A 207 -5.39 -15.28 -1.86
N ASP A 208 -4.40 -14.43 -2.10
CA ASP A 208 -3.10 -14.48 -1.44
C ASP A 208 -2.43 -13.10 -1.49
N ALA A 209 -1.57 -12.81 -0.52
CA ALA A 209 -0.81 -11.57 -0.48
C ALA A 209 0.51 -11.79 0.28
N TYR A 210 0.74 -11.15 1.43
CA TYR A 210 1.96 -11.37 2.19
C TYR A 210 2.13 -12.83 2.62
N ARG A 211 3.33 -13.34 2.43
CA ARG A 211 3.76 -14.65 2.93
C ARG A 211 5.05 -14.50 3.73
N SER A 212 5.07 -14.97 4.97
CA SER A 212 6.31 -15.08 5.72
C SER A 212 7.28 -16.07 5.05
N TYR A 213 8.56 -15.95 5.37
CA TYR A 213 9.58 -16.94 4.95
C TYR A 213 9.14 -18.37 5.23
N ALA A 214 8.68 -18.62 6.46
CA ALA A 214 8.25 -19.97 6.87
C ALA A 214 7.09 -20.50 6.02
N ARG A 215 6.09 -19.66 5.72
CA ARG A 215 4.96 -20.02 4.85
C ARG A 215 5.44 -20.30 3.41
N GLN A 216 6.30 -19.44 2.85
CA GLN A 216 6.84 -19.63 1.51
C GLN A 216 7.65 -20.94 1.43
N ASN A 217 8.48 -21.22 2.43
CA ASN A 217 9.24 -22.47 2.50
C ASN A 217 8.32 -23.69 2.55
N ALA A 218 7.28 -23.67 3.38
CA ALA A 218 6.32 -24.77 3.46
C ALA A 218 5.63 -25.05 2.12
N LEU A 219 5.22 -23.99 1.40
CA LEU A 219 4.62 -24.11 0.07
C LEU A 219 5.61 -24.68 -0.96
N TYR A 220 6.84 -24.19 -0.96
CA TYR A 220 7.89 -24.68 -1.84
C TYR A 220 8.20 -26.15 -1.58
N GLN A 221 8.44 -26.55 -0.33
CA GLN A 221 8.71 -27.95 0.03
C GLN A 221 7.54 -28.88 -0.34
N LYS A 222 6.30 -28.44 -0.12
CA LYS A 222 5.11 -29.17 -0.56
C LYS A 222 5.13 -29.40 -2.07
N LYS A 223 5.49 -28.41 -2.86
CA LYS A 223 5.59 -28.52 -4.32
C LYS A 223 6.73 -29.46 -4.73
N VAL A 224 7.91 -29.35 -4.13
CA VAL A 224 9.06 -30.27 -4.35
C VAL A 224 8.64 -31.72 -4.07
N ASN A 225 8.03 -31.96 -2.91
CA ASN A 225 7.58 -33.30 -2.52
C ASN A 225 6.54 -33.85 -3.50
N SER A 226 5.69 -33.02 -4.09
CA SER A 226 4.72 -33.45 -5.11
C SER A 226 5.37 -33.92 -6.41
N TYR A 227 6.54 -33.39 -6.77
CA TYR A 227 7.32 -33.87 -7.91
C TYR A 227 8.12 -35.14 -7.57
N ILE A 228 8.68 -35.22 -6.35
CA ILE A 228 9.33 -36.46 -5.87
C ILE A 228 8.35 -37.63 -5.90
N ALA A 229 7.11 -37.42 -5.44
CA ALA A 229 6.06 -38.43 -5.50
C ALA A 229 5.69 -38.87 -6.93
N LYS A 230 6.03 -38.08 -7.94
CA LYS A 230 5.90 -38.43 -9.38
C LYS A 230 7.15 -39.10 -9.96
N GLY A 231 8.14 -39.43 -9.13
CA GLY A 231 9.37 -40.14 -9.55
C GLY A 231 10.53 -39.23 -9.95
N TYR A 232 10.43 -37.90 -9.74
CA TYR A 232 11.55 -36.99 -10.01
C TYR A 232 12.64 -37.15 -8.94
N SER A 233 13.90 -37.09 -9.34
CA SER A 233 14.99 -36.89 -8.37
C SER A 233 14.82 -35.56 -7.62
N ARG A 234 15.35 -35.44 -6.40
CA ARG A 234 15.23 -34.21 -5.59
C ARG A 234 15.68 -32.99 -6.37
N LYS A 235 16.84 -33.05 -7.03
CA LYS A 235 17.37 -31.94 -7.84
C LYS A 235 16.44 -31.53 -8.98
N ALA A 236 15.85 -32.52 -9.68
CA ALA A 236 14.87 -32.27 -10.74
C ALA A 236 13.56 -31.70 -10.17
N ALA A 237 13.08 -32.27 -9.05
CA ALA A 237 11.89 -31.79 -8.36
C ALA A 237 12.02 -30.33 -7.89
N GLU A 238 13.16 -29.96 -7.33
CA GLU A 238 13.46 -28.59 -6.91
C GLU A 238 13.49 -27.60 -8.09
N LYS A 239 14.06 -28.00 -9.23
CA LYS A 239 14.06 -27.21 -10.44
C LYS A 239 12.64 -26.98 -10.97
N GLU A 240 11.86 -28.03 -11.11
CA GLU A 240 10.48 -27.93 -11.58
C GLU A 240 9.57 -27.16 -10.61
N ALA A 241 9.72 -27.41 -9.31
CA ALA A 241 8.94 -26.71 -8.29
C ALA A 241 9.17 -25.19 -8.34
N ALA A 242 10.41 -24.75 -8.56
CA ALA A 242 10.78 -23.33 -8.58
C ALA A 242 10.12 -22.54 -9.75
N THR A 243 9.71 -23.19 -10.83
CA THR A 243 9.01 -22.54 -11.95
C THR A 243 7.55 -22.15 -11.61
N ILE A 244 6.97 -22.76 -10.57
CA ILE A 244 5.57 -22.59 -10.17
C ILE A 244 5.45 -21.97 -8.77
N THR A 245 6.36 -22.36 -7.88
CA THR A 245 6.37 -21.89 -6.49
C THR A 245 7.77 -21.39 -6.17
N ALA A 246 7.93 -20.09 -6.05
CA ALA A 246 9.20 -19.46 -5.77
C ALA A 246 9.86 -20.04 -4.50
N ARG A 247 11.18 -20.14 -4.51
CA ARG A 247 11.96 -20.50 -3.32
C ARG A 247 11.81 -19.41 -2.25
N PRO A 248 12.04 -19.72 -0.98
CA PRO A 248 12.20 -18.67 0.03
C PRO A 248 13.22 -17.61 -0.42
N ASN A 249 12.96 -16.35 -0.07
CA ASN A 249 13.72 -15.16 -0.46
C ASN A 249 13.68 -14.81 -1.96
N THR A 250 12.96 -15.57 -2.81
CA THR A 250 12.77 -15.24 -4.22
C THR A 250 11.30 -14.98 -4.59
N SER A 251 10.42 -14.86 -3.60
CA SER A 251 8.99 -14.62 -3.78
C SER A 251 8.62 -13.18 -3.47
N GLU A 252 7.98 -12.48 -4.40
CA GLU A 252 7.46 -11.13 -4.19
C GLU A 252 6.40 -11.04 -3.07
N HIS A 253 5.69 -12.13 -2.79
CA HIS A 253 4.76 -12.17 -1.66
C HIS A 253 5.43 -11.93 -0.30
N GLN A 254 6.74 -12.20 -0.17
CA GLN A 254 7.46 -11.90 1.06
C GLN A 254 7.68 -10.40 1.27
N THR A 255 7.51 -9.59 0.23
CA THR A 255 7.58 -8.12 0.34
C THR A 255 6.29 -7.49 0.85
N GLY A 256 5.16 -8.22 0.81
CA GLY A 256 3.84 -7.66 1.05
C GLY A 256 3.32 -6.74 -0.07
N LEU A 257 4.05 -6.64 -1.20
CA LEU A 257 3.71 -5.77 -2.34
C LEU A 257 3.01 -6.52 -3.48
N ALA A 258 2.85 -7.83 -3.38
CA ALA A 258 2.18 -8.67 -4.38
C ALA A 258 0.81 -9.12 -3.89
N LEU A 259 -0.18 -9.02 -4.77
CA LEU A 259 -1.56 -9.43 -4.57
C LEU A 259 -1.94 -10.49 -5.60
N ASP A 260 -2.39 -11.66 -5.15
CA ASP A 260 -3.09 -12.61 -6.02
C ASP A 260 -4.58 -12.28 -5.99
N ILE A 261 -5.09 -11.75 -7.10
CA ILE A 261 -6.47 -11.28 -7.22
C ILE A 261 -7.23 -12.18 -8.20
N VAL A 262 -8.42 -12.58 -7.79
CA VAL A 262 -9.39 -13.33 -8.60
C VAL A 262 -10.77 -12.66 -8.50
N THR A 263 -11.84 -13.35 -8.93
CA THR A 263 -13.24 -12.91 -8.73
C THR A 263 -14.06 -14.05 -8.13
N PRO A 264 -15.15 -13.77 -7.39
CA PRO A 264 -15.99 -14.83 -6.81
C PRO A 264 -16.51 -15.86 -7.82
N SER A 265 -16.76 -15.44 -9.06
CA SER A 265 -17.22 -16.33 -10.16
C SER A 265 -16.10 -17.18 -10.78
N TYR A 266 -14.83 -16.85 -10.51
CA TYR A 266 -13.67 -17.57 -11.02
C TYR A 266 -12.52 -17.51 -10.03
N THR A 267 -12.40 -18.51 -9.17
CA THR A 267 -11.42 -18.52 -8.06
C THR A 267 -10.12 -19.25 -8.38
N SER A 268 -10.01 -19.87 -9.55
CA SER A 268 -8.80 -20.58 -9.98
C SER A 268 -7.68 -19.61 -10.35
N ARG A 269 -6.47 -19.92 -9.87
CA ARG A 269 -5.25 -19.22 -10.26
C ARG A 269 -4.62 -19.95 -11.45
N ASP A 270 -5.18 -19.71 -12.62
CA ASP A 270 -4.72 -20.25 -13.90
C ASP A 270 -4.95 -19.24 -15.04
N LYS A 271 -4.47 -19.56 -16.23
CA LYS A 271 -4.60 -18.70 -17.43
C LYS A 271 -6.05 -18.38 -17.80
N GLY A 272 -7.02 -19.11 -17.29
CA GLY A 272 -8.44 -18.86 -17.54
C GLY A 272 -8.93 -17.58 -16.90
N PHE A 273 -8.31 -17.11 -15.81
CA PHE A 273 -8.64 -15.85 -15.17
C PHE A 273 -8.52 -14.65 -16.13
N ALA A 274 -7.60 -14.69 -17.10
CA ALA A 274 -7.44 -13.66 -18.13
C ALA A 274 -8.70 -13.41 -18.98
N ARG A 275 -9.68 -14.34 -18.99
CA ARG A 275 -10.92 -14.17 -19.71
C ARG A 275 -12.05 -13.52 -18.90
N THR A 276 -11.81 -13.28 -17.60
CA THR A 276 -12.81 -12.70 -16.69
C THR A 276 -12.93 -11.17 -16.85
N GLU A 277 -14.06 -10.64 -16.43
CA GLU A 277 -14.25 -9.18 -16.35
C GLU A 277 -13.32 -8.53 -15.32
N ALA A 278 -13.07 -9.20 -14.20
CA ALA A 278 -12.14 -8.76 -13.18
C ALA A 278 -10.72 -8.56 -13.75
N PHE A 279 -10.24 -9.49 -14.58
CA PHE A 279 -8.94 -9.31 -15.23
C PHE A 279 -8.95 -8.12 -16.19
N ARG A 280 -10.00 -7.96 -17.01
CA ARG A 280 -10.10 -6.82 -17.94
C ARG A 280 -10.10 -5.49 -17.20
N TRP A 281 -10.81 -5.42 -16.08
CA TRP A 281 -10.80 -4.22 -15.23
C TRP A 281 -9.41 -3.94 -14.66
N LEU A 282 -8.78 -4.95 -14.07
CA LEU A 282 -7.42 -4.81 -13.52
C LEU A 282 -6.41 -4.41 -14.61
N ASP A 283 -6.48 -5.03 -15.79
CA ASP A 283 -5.59 -4.68 -16.90
C ASP A 283 -5.80 -3.24 -17.37
N ALA A 284 -7.02 -2.72 -17.31
CA ALA A 284 -7.34 -1.35 -17.69
C ALA A 284 -7.00 -0.30 -16.62
N HIS A 285 -7.02 -0.65 -15.32
CA HIS A 285 -7.03 0.34 -14.23
C HIS A 285 -5.94 0.15 -13.17
N ALA A 286 -5.37 -1.05 -13.00
CA ALA A 286 -4.45 -1.33 -11.88
C ALA A 286 -3.24 -0.38 -11.83
N GLN A 287 -2.76 0.11 -12.96
CA GLN A 287 -1.66 1.08 -13.04
C GLN A 287 -2.00 2.44 -12.40
N ASP A 288 -3.27 2.81 -12.32
CA ASP A 288 -3.71 4.05 -11.66
C ASP A 288 -3.58 3.96 -10.13
N TYR A 289 -3.52 2.74 -9.62
CA TYR A 289 -3.26 2.42 -8.21
C TYR A 289 -1.82 1.96 -7.96
N GLY A 290 -0.95 2.04 -8.96
CA GLY A 290 0.45 1.66 -8.84
C GLY A 290 0.74 0.17 -8.96
N PHE A 291 -0.22 -0.64 -9.43
CA PHE A 291 -0.03 -2.07 -9.65
C PHE A 291 0.21 -2.39 -11.12
N THR A 292 1.04 -3.39 -11.36
CA THR A 292 1.30 -3.95 -12.69
C THR A 292 1.05 -5.46 -12.70
N MET A 293 0.57 -5.99 -13.81
CA MET A 293 0.57 -7.45 -14.03
C MET A 293 2.02 -7.91 -14.14
N ARG A 294 2.47 -8.68 -13.15
CA ARG A 294 3.89 -8.98 -12.97
C ARG A 294 4.44 -9.99 -13.97
N TYR A 295 3.73 -11.08 -14.21
CA TYR A 295 4.20 -12.20 -14.99
C TYR A 295 3.39 -12.34 -16.28
N LYS A 296 3.81 -11.61 -17.31
CA LYS A 296 3.15 -11.55 -18.62
C LYS A 296 3.47 -12.79 -19.46
N ALA A 297 2.54 -13.17 -20.34
CA ALA A 297 2.67 -14.38 -21.17
C ALA A 297 3.86 -14.34 -22.15
N ASP A 298 4.17 -13.17 -22.66
CA ASP A 298 5.29 -12.91 -23.61
C ASP A 298 6.63 -12.64 -22.91
N LYS A 299 6.66 -12.59 -21.57
CA LYS A 299 7.85 -12.26 -20.76
C LYS A 299 8.37 -13.42 -19.88
N VAL A 300 7.85 -14.63 -20.07
CA VAL A 300 8.23 -15.82 -19.30
C VAL A 300 9.73 -16.11 -19.35
N SER A 301 10.38 -15.89 -20.52
CA SER A 301 11.81 -16.09 -20.68
C SER A 301 12.67 -15.11 -19.87
N ILE A 302 12.15 -13.92 -19.58
CA ILE A 302 12.82 -12.88 -18.78
C ILE A 302 12.51 -13.09 -17.30
N ALA A 303 11.24 -13.09 -16.95
CA ALA A 303 10.78 -13.19 -15.55
C ALA A 303 11.06 -14.56 -14.91
N LYS A 304 11.36 -15.61 -15.71
CA LYS A 304 11.58 -16.99 -15.27
C LYS A 304 10.41 -17.63 -14.48
N VAL A 305 9.24 -17.02 -14.57
CA VAL A 305 7.98 -17.44 -13.96
C VAL A 305 6.94 -17.59 -15.06
N ILE A 306 6.05 -18.56 -14.93
CA ILE A 306 4.96 -18.80 -15.88
C ILE A 306 4.00 -17.59 -15.93
N TYR A 307 3.13 -17.55 -16.95
CA TYR A 307 2.08 -16.55 -17.04
C TYR A 307 1.10 -16.64 -15.88
N GLU A 308 0.97 -15.54 -15.10
CA GLU A 308 0.11 -15.46 -13.91
C GLU A 308 -0.79 -14.21 -13.97
N PRO A 309 -1.93 -14.26 -14.68
CA PRO A 309 -2.83 -13.10 -14.81
C PRO A 309 -3.47 -12.65 -13.48
N TRP A 310 -3.42 -13.46 -12.44
CA TRP A 310 -3.91 -13.15 -11.10
C TRP A 310 -2.89 -12.38 -10.25
N HIS A 311 -1.59 -12.36 -10.60
CA HIS A 311 -0.51 -11.80 -9.79
C HIS A 311 -0.21 -10.34 -10.14
N TRP A 312 -0.54 -9.43 -9.23
CA TRP A 312 -0.41 -8.00 -9.38
C TRP A 312 0.61 -7.45 -8.39
N ARG A 313 1.64 -6.79 -8.90
CA ARG A 313 2.74 -6.23 -8.10
C ARG A 313 2.61 -4.72 -7.99
N PHE A 314 2.67 -4.20 -6.75
CA PHE A 314 2.80 -2.76 -6.52
C PHE A 314 4.23 -2.29 -6.82
N VAL A 315 4.35 -1.30 -7.69
CA VAL A 315 5.63 -0.68 -8.11
C VAL A 315 5.57 0.85 -8.05
N GLY A 316 4.42 1.41 -7.62
CA GLY A 316 4.12 2.84 -7.66
C GLY A 316 3.47 3.27 -8.98
N VAL A 317 2.65 4.34 -8.92
CA VAL A 317 1.79 4.77 -10.04
C VAL A 317 2.61 5.13 -11.28
N LYS A 318 3.69 5.89 -11.13
CA LYS A 318 4.56 6.32 -12.25
C LYS A 318 5.15 5.12 -12.99
N ALA A 319 5.74 4.17 -12.25
CA ALA A 319 6.33 2.96 -12.79
C ALA A 319 5.28 2.05 -13.46
N ALA A 320 4.15 1.82 -12.78
CA ALA A 320 3.07 0.99 -13.32
C ALA A 320 2.51 1.56 -14.64
N LYS A 321 2.29 2.87 -14.73
CA LYS A 321 1.85 3.56 -15.95
C LYS A 321 2.90 3.49 -17.05
N ALA A 322 4.18 3.66 -16.75
CA ALA A 322 5.25 3.52 -17.72
C ALA A 322 5.33 2.11 -18.27
N MET A 323 5.32 1.09 -17.42
CA MET A 323 5.32 -0.33 -17.83
C MET A 323 4.06 -0.71 -18.64
N LYS A 324 2.90 -0.11 -18.32
CA LYS A 324 1.68 -0.32 -19.11
C LYS A 324 1.81 0.25 -20.50
N ARG A 325 2.37 1.45 -20.67
CA ARG A 325 2.57 2.09 -21.99
C ARG A 325 3.63 1.38 -22.84
N SER A 326 4.77 1.03 -22.21
CA SER A 326 5.90 0.41 -22.94
C SER A 326 5.74 -1.09 -23.20
N GLY A 327 4.82 -1.76 -22.48
CA GLY A 327 4.70 -3.22 -22.53
C GLY A 327 5.80 -3.99 -21.79
N GLN A 328 6.75 -3.31 -21.17
CA GLN A 328 7.87 -3.92 -20.44
C GLN A 328 7.38 -4.78 -19.25
N CYS A 329 8.13 -5.84 -18.93
CA CYS A 329 8.06 -6.48 -17.61
C CYS A 329 8.91 -5.72 -16.59
N TYR A 330 8.88 -6.16 -15.35
CA TYR A 330 9.54 -5.40 -14.27
C TYR A 330 11.06 -5.43 -14.38
N GLU A 331 11.64 -6.54 -14.80
CA GLU A 331 13.07 -6.67 -15.08
C GLU A 331 13.52 -5.70 -16.20
N GLU A 332 12.78 -5.67 -17.32
CA GLU A 332 13.09 -4.74 -18.43
C GLU A 332 12.98 -3.28 -17.98
N TYR A 333 11.98 -2.96 -17.19
CA TYR A 333 11.78 -1.60 -16.68
C TYR A 333 12.91 -1.14 -15.75
N LEU A 334 13.47 -2.06 -14.95
CA LEU A 334 14.60 -1.78 -14.07
C LEU A 334 15.97 -1.85 -14.77
N GLY A 335 16.02 -2.32 -16.02
CA GLY A 335 17.27 -2.56 -16.73
C GLY A 335 18.03 -3.81 -16.25
N GLU A 336 17.35 -4.74 -15.59
CA GLU A 336 17.89 -5.98 -14.99
C GLU A 336 17.60 -7.20 -15.90
N VAL A 337 17.82 -7.03 -17.20
CA VAL A 337 17.74 -8.11 -18.20
C VAL A 337 19.15 -8.49 -18.63
N ASP A 338 19.47 -9.80 -18.49
CA ASP A 338 20.71 -10.43 -19.00
C ASP A 338 20.59 -10.71 -20.52
#